data_4bd09dcd4ec901312d4c27d4a959ed34
#
_entry.id   4bd09dcd4ec901312d4c27d4a959ed34
#
_cell.length_a   1.000
_cell.length_b   1.000
_cell.length_c   1.000
_cell.angle_alpha   90.00
_cell.angle_beta   90.00
_cell.angle_gamma   90.00
#
_symmetry.space_group_name_H-M   'P 1'
#
loop_
_entity.id
_entity.type
_entity.pdbx_description
1 polymer ?
#
loop_
_entity_poly.entity_id
_entity_poly.type
_entity_poly.pdbx_seq_one_letter_code
_entity_poly.pdbx_strand_id
1 'polypeptide(L)'
;MNIMRKERGQYPKVDVSYLPLPCMHCDDAPCIKKSQDATVYKRPDGIVIIDPHKAKGRKEIVDTCPYGAIWWNEEKAMPQKCTFCVHLLEDGWKQPRCVQACPTDALTVVCAEDSEMQTLKKSELLEVYQPQFKTKPHVLT
;
A
#
# COMPACT_ATOMS: atom_id res chain seq x y z
N MET A 1 -2.57 -8.54 -0.22
CA MET A 1 -1.28 -8.04 0.30
C MET A 1 -0.23 -9.08 -0.01
N ASN A 2 0.85 -8.70 -0.69
CA ASN A 2 1.99 -9.58 -0.93
C ASN A 2 2.93 -9.55 0.28
N ILE A 3 3.60 -10.67 0.53
CA ILE A 3 4.66 -10.77 1.55
C ILE A 3 5.95 -11.14 0.84
N MET A 4 6.93 -10.27 0.96
CA MET A 4 8.27 -10.52 0.43
C MET A 4 9.13 -11.14 1.52
N ARG A 5 9.68 -12.31 1.25
CA ARG A 5 10.72 -12.93 2.09
C ARG A 5 12.09 -12.43 1.66
N LYS A 6 12.87 -11.94 2.61
CA LYS A 6 14.27 -11.54 2.40
C LYS A 6 15.18 -12.44 3.24
N GLU A 7 16.23 -12.92 2.64
CA GLU A 7 17.29 -13.69 3.31
C GLU A 7 18.59 -12.89 3.25
N ARG A 8 19.31 -12.85 4.36
CA ARG A 8 20.62 -12.24 4.48
C ARG A 8 21.59 -13.20 5.17
N GLY A 9 22.86 -13.17 4.77
CA GLY A 9 23.90 -14.03 5.33
C GLY A 9 24.12 -15.31 4.53
N GLN A 10 24.90 -16.21 5.11
CA GLN A 10 25.24 -17.54 4.55
C GLN A 10 25.11 -18.59 5.64
N TYR A 11 24.71 -19.77 5.25
CA TYR A 11 24.64 -20.90 6.18
C TYR A 11 25.96 -21.09 6.94
N PRO A 12 25.94 -21.30 8.28
CA PRO A 12 24.77 -21.50 9.15
C PRO A 12 24.16 -20.21 9.72
N LYS A 13 24.64 -19.04 9.37
CA LYS A 13 24.16 -17.72 9.88
C LYS A 13 23.28 -17.04 8.83
N VAL A 14 22.02 -17.48 8.74
CA VAL A 14 21.03 -16.88 7.84
C VAL A 14 20.00 -16.14 8.67
N ASP A 15 19.78 -14.87 8.33
CA ASP A 15 18.68 -14.06 8.82
C ASP A 15 17.55 -14.03 7.80
N VAL A 16 16.32 -14.24 8.24
CA VAL A 16 15.14 -14.26 7.38
C VAL A 16 14.14 -13.22 7.90
N SER A 17 13.78 -12.27 7.03
CA SER A 17 12.79 -11.26 7.33
C SER A 17 11.64 -11.29 6.33
N TYR A 18 10.46 -10.87 6.78
CA TYR A 18 9.25 -10.80 5.95
C TYR A 18 8.76 -9.36 5.89
N LEU A 19 8.62 -8.85 4.68
CA LEU A 19 8.13 -7.49 4.43
C LEU A 19 6.73 -7.57 3.82
N PRO A 20 5.68 -7.12 4.52
CA PRO A 20 4.36 -6.98 3.93
C PRO A 20 4.33 -5.80 2.97
N LEU A 21 3.83 -6.03 1.76
CA LEU A 21 3.71 -5.03 0.70
C LEU A 21 2.22 -4.77 0.40
N PRO A 22 1.56 -3.86 1.14
CA PRO A 22 0.24 -3.37 0.80
C PRO A 22 0.31 -2.37 -0.36
N CYS A 23 -0.84 -1.82 -0.76
CA CYS A 23 -0.83 -0.62 -1.61
C CYS A 23 -0.15 0.54 -0.87
N MET A 24 0.73 1.25 -1.56
CA MET A 24 1.51 2.35 -0.97
C MET A 24 0.74 3.68 -0.87
N HIS A 25 -0.48 3.76 -1.40
CA HIS A 25 -1.32 4.97 -1.43
C HIS A 25 -0.56 6.24 -1.85
N CYS A 26 0.25 6.11 -2.90
CA CYS A 26 1.20 7.12 -3.37
C CYS A 26 0.56 8.48 -3.64
N ASP A 27 1.27 9.57 -3.38
CA ASP A 27 0.85 10.91 -3.81
C ASP A 27 0.93 11.05 -5.31
N ASP A 28 2.03 10.58 -5.87
CA ASP A 28 2.24 10.56 -7.32
C ASP A 28 1.95 9.16 -7.89
N ALA A 29 0.67 8.76 -7.82
CA ALA A 29 0.23 7.41 -8.12
C ALA A 29 0.17 7.12 -9.62
N PRO A 30 1.04 6.26 -10.19
CA PRO A 30 0.98 5.89 -11.60
C PRO A 30 -0.34 5.23 -12.01
N CYS A 31 -0.99 4.50 -11.10
CA CYS A 31 -2.27 3.86 -11.35
C CYS A 31 -3.40 4.87 -11.56
N ILE A 32 -3.34 6.05 -10.94
CA ILE A 32 -4.29 7.13 -11.20
C ILE A 32 -4.01 7.76 -12.56
N LYS A 33 -2.74 8.10 -12.84
CA LYS A 33 -2.34 8.75 -14.10
C LYS A 33 -2.66 7.92 -15.34
N LYS A 34 -2.55 6.60 -15.23
CA LYS A 34 -2.79 5.66 -16.33
C LYS A 34 -4.25 5.19 -16.43
N SER A 35 -5.06 5.42 -15.39
CA SER A 35 -6.49 5.09 -15.44
C SER A 35 -7.27 6.18 -16.15
N GLN A 36 -8.26 5.77 -16.95
CA GLN A 36 -9.21 6.68 -17.59
C GLN A 36 -10.44 6.83 -16.69
N ASP A 37 -11.21 7.89 -16.91
CA ASP A 37 -12.56 8.13 -16.33
C ASP A 37 -12.59 8.07 -14.79
N ALA A 38 -11.49 8.46 -14.12
CA ALA A 38 -11.36 8.40 -12.68
C ALA A 38 -11.72 7.01 -12.09
N THR A 39 -11.40 5.94 -12.82
CA THR A 39 -11.57 4.56 -12.34
C THR A 39 -10.70 4.28 -11.12
N VAL A 40 -9.49 4.86 -11.10
CA VAL A 40 -8.63 4.91 -9.90
C VAL A 40 -8.51 6.36 -9.49
N TYR A 41 -8.80 6.65 -8.25
CA TYR A 41 -8.78 8.03 -7.73
C TYR A 41 -8.22 8.10 -6.31
N LYS A 42 -7.78 9.28 -5.90
CA LYS A 42 -7.33 9.57 -4.55
C LYS A 42 -8.42 10.35 -3.80
N ARG A 43 -8.73 9.90 -2.60
CA ARG A 43 -9.66 10.57 -1.68
C ARG A 43 -8.98 11.77 -1.01
N PRO A 44 -9.75 12.70 -0.41
CA PRO A 44 -9.19 13.82 0.36
C PRO A 44 -8.31 13.39 1.54
N ASP A 45 -8.58 12.21 2.11
CA ASP A 45 -7.80 11.59 3.19
C ASP A 45 -6.52 10.90 2.71
N GLY A 46 -6.18 11.02 1.43
CA GLY A 46 -4.97 10.43 0.84
C GLY A 46 -5.11 8.97 0.43
N ILE A 47 -6.22 8.29 0.72
CA ILE A 47 -6.44 6.90 0.36
C ILE A 47 -6.75 6.77 -1.13
N VAL A 48 -5.98 5.94 -1.84
CA VAL A 48 -6.23 5.64 -3.26
C VAL A 48 -7.24 4.50 -3.37
N ILE A 49 -8.28 4.68 -4.16
CA ILE A 49 -9.38 3.72 -4.35
C ILE A 49 -9.51 3.35 -5.83
N ILE A 50 -9.93 2.12 -6.09
CA ILE A 50 -10.42 1.66 -7.40
C ILE A 50 -11.95 1.62 -7.30
N ASP A 51 -12.64 2.34 -8.19
CA ASP A 51 -14.09 2.30 -8.30
C ASP A 51 -14.52 0.93 -8.86
N PRO A 52 -15.26 0.11 -8.10
CA PRO A 52 -15.62 -1.23 -8.51
C PRO A 52 -16.57 -1.27 -9.72
N HIS A 53 -17.38 -0.24 -9.91
CA HIS A 53 -18.32 -0.17 -11.04
C HIS A 53 -17.59 0.15 -12.35
N LYS A 54 -16.61 1.05 -12.30
CA LYS A 54 -15.83 1.47 -13.47
C LYS A 54 -14.71 0.50 -13.82
N ALA A 55 -14.22 -0.25 -12.83
CA ALA A 55 -13.05 -1.11 -12.97
C ALA A 55 -13.36 -2.51 -13.53
N LYS A 56 -14.64 -2.87 -13.65
CA LYS A 56 -15.04 -4.19 -14.15
C LYS A 56 -14.50 -4.43 -15.57
N GLY A 57 -13.82 -5.56 -15.77
CA GLY A 57 -13.21 -5.93 -17.04
C GLY A 57 -11.86 -5.23 -17.34
N ARG A 58 -11.40 -4.29 -16.52
CA ARG A 58 -10.22 -3.45 -16.80
C ARG A 58 -8.94 -4.06 -16.23
N LYS A 59 -8.50 -5.16 -16.84
CA LYS A 59 -7.30 -5.91 -16.41
C LYS A 59 -6.02 -5.09 -16.55
N GLU A 60 -5.97 -4.15 -17.48
CA GLU A 60 -4.81 -3.27 -17.73
C GLU A 60 -4.41 -2.41 -16.53
N ILE A 61 -5.33 -2.20 -15.58
CA ILE A 61 -5.03 -1.44 -14.35
C ILE A 61 -4.02 -2.17 -13.46
N VAL A 62 -3.98 -3.51 -13.52
CA VAL A 62 -3.05 -4.32 -12.71
C VAL A 62 -1.60 -3.93 -12.99
N ASP A 63 -1.24 -3.77 -14.27
CA ASP A 63 0.13 -3.48 -14.71
C ASP A 63 0.55 -2.02 -14.51
N THR A 64 -0.36 -1.18 -14.01
CA THR A 64 -0.04 0.23 -13.74
C THR A 64 0.75 0.43 -12.46
N CYS A 65 0.71 -0.53 -11.54
CA CYS A 65 1.37 -0.41 -10.23
C CYS A 65 2.81 -0.94 -10.28
N PRO A 66 3.84 -0.09 -10.08
CA PRO A 66 5.23 -0.55 -10.11
C PRO A 66 5.61 -1.45 -8.94
N TYR A 67 4.80 -1.44 -7.87
CA TYR A 67 5.00 -2.30 -6.69
C TYR A 67 4.28 -3.65 -6.78
N GLY A 68 3.51 -3.90 -7.84
CA GLY A 68 2.69 -5.10 -7.96
C GLY A 68 1.58 -5.21 -6.89
N ALA A 69 1.14 -4.07 -6.35
CA ALA A 69 0.15 -4.03 -5.27
C ALA A 69 -1.30 -4.09 -5.75
N ILE A 70 -1.53 -4.21 -7.05
CA ILE A 70 -2.85 -4.42 -7.66
C ILE A 70 -2.86 -5.83 -8.24
N TRP A 71 -3.90 -6.60 -7.93
CA TRP A 71 -4.07 -7.96 -8.46
C TRP A 71 -5.42 -8.10 -9.15
N TRP A 72 -5.52 -9.06 -10.03
CA TRP A 72 -6.75 -9.38 -10.71
C TRP A 72 -7.58 -10.38 -9.91
N ASN A 73 -8.86 -10.10 -9.71
CA ASN A 73 -9.82 -11.02 -9.14
C ASN A 73 -10.64 -11.64 -10.27
N GLU A 74 -10.44 -12.94 -10.53
CA GLU A 74 -11.10 -13.65 -11.61
C GLU A 74 -12.61 -13.81 -11.38
N GLU A 75 -13.04 -14.06 -10.14
CA GLU A 75 -14.46 -14.24 -9.82
C GLU A 75 -15.26 -12.96 -10.04
N LYS A 76 -14.69 -11.82 -9.68
CA LYS A 76 -15.35 -10.51 -9.82
C LYS A 76 -15.03 -9.83 -11.16
N ALA A 77 -14.12 -10.40 -11.94
CA ALA A 77 -13.61 -9.84 -13.18
C ALA A 77 -13.17 -8.37 -13.02
N MET A 78 -12.37 -8.06 -11.98
CA MET A 78 -11.94 -6.70 -11.68
C MET A 78 -10.59 -6.65 -10.96
N PRO A 79 -9.81 -5.55 -11.14
CA PRO A 79 -8.61 -5.32 -10.37
C PRO A 79 -8.96 -4.97 -8.92
N GLN A 80 -8.15 -5.46 -7.99
CA GLN A 80 -8.29 -5.17 -6.56
C GLN A 80 -6.94 -4.80 -5.95
N LYS A 81 -6.98 -4.06 -4.85
CA LYS A 81 -5.82 -3.69 -4.06
C LYS A 81 -6.21 -3.42 -2.60
N CYS A 82 -5.24 -3.22 -1.74
CA CYS A 82 -5.49 -2.72 -0.38
C CYS A 82 -6.22 -1.37 -0.43
N THR A 83 -7.34 -1.26 0.29
CA THR A 83 -8.16 -0.04 0.41
C THR A 83 -7.88 0.72 1.71
N PHE A 84 -6.84 0.33 2.46
CA PHE A 84 -6.57 0.83 3.80
C PHE A 84 -7.75 0.60 4.78
N CYS A 85 -8.59 -0.40 4.49
CA CYS A 85 -9.82 -0.69 5.22
C CYS A 85 -10.76 0.52 5.38
N VAL A 86 -10.86 1.37 4.34
CA VAL A 86 -11.63 2.62 4.39
C VAL A 86 -13.06 2.43 4.90
N HIS A 87 -13.72 1.33 4.53
CA HIS A 87 -15.06 1.00 5.02
C HIS A 87 -15.14 0.83 6.53
N LEU A 88 -14.10 0.27 7.16
CA LEU A 88 -14.03 0.16 8.62
C LEU A 88 -13.72 1.51 9.28
N LEU A 89 -12.85 2.30 8.66
CA LEU A 89 -12.53 3.65 9.15
C LEU A 89 -13.78 4.55 9.11
N GLU A 90 -14.61 4.44 8.09
CA GLU A 90 -15.91 5.12 7.98
C GLU A 90 -16.92 4.63 9.03
N ASP A 91 -16.83 3.37 9.45
CA ASP A 91 -17.61 2.79 10.56
C ASP A 91 -17.03 3.12 11.95
N GLY A 92 -16.05 4.02 12.03
CA GLY A 92 -15.49 4.51 13.30
C GLY A 92 -14.32 3.70 13.86
N TRP A 93 -13.76 2.77 13.09
CA TRP A 93 -12.52 2.08 13.47
C TRP A 93 -11.34 3.04 13.44
N LYS A 94 -10.45 2.92 14.42
CA LYS A 94 -9.28 3.81 14.55
C LYS A 94 -8.11 3.42 13.66
N GLN A 95 -8.06 2.19 13.17
CA GLN A 95 -6.94 1.66 12.41
C GLN A 95 -7.35 0.53 11.47
N PRO A 96 -6.59 0.27 10.40
CA PRO A 96 -6.84 -0.84 9.49
C PRO A 96 -6.78 -2.21 10.18
N ARG A 97 -7.52 -3.18 9.65
CA ARG A 97 -7.60 -4.52 10.24
C ARG A 97 -6.26 -5.24 10.40
N CYS A 98 -5.33 -5.06 9.45
CA CYS A 98 -4.01 -5.66 9.52
C CYS A 98 -3.18 -5.13 10.70
N VAL A 99 -3.29 -3.85 11.01
CA VAL A 99 -2.64 -3.23 12.18
C VAL A 99 -3.25 -3.78 13.45
N GLN A 100 -4.58 -3.76 13.56
CA GLN A 100 -5.28 -4.27 14.75
C GLN A 100 -4.97 -5.76 15.03
N ALA A 101 -4.82 -6.56 13.98
CA ALA A 101 -4.60 -7.99 14.10
C ALA A 101 -3.11 -8.39 14.21
N CYS A 102 -2.19 -7.44 14.18
CA CYS A 102 -0.75 -7.72 14.27
C CYS A 102 -0.37 -8.08 15.72
N PRO A 103 0.04 -9.32 16.01
CA PRO A 103 0.33 -9.73 17.38
C PRO A 103 1.67 -9.23 17.91
N THR A 104 2.51 -8.70 17.03
CA THR A 104 3.87 -8.22 17.33
C THR A 104 4.01 -6.71 17.19
N ASP A 105 2.91 -6.00 16.92
CA ASP A 105 2.90 -4.56 16.64
C ASP A 105 3.88 -4.10 15.54
N ALA A 106 4.22 -5.03 14.63
CA ALA A 106 5.10 -4.77 13.50
C ALA A 106 4.50 -3.83 12.45
N LEU A 107 3.20 -3.56 12.54
CA LEU A 107 2.48 -2.64 11.68
C LEU A 107 1.91 -1.52 12.52
N THR A 108 2.23 -0.29 12.15
CA THR A 108 1.71 0.92 12.80
C THR A 108 1.04 1.81 11.77
N VAL A 109 -0.01 2.52 12.17
CA VAL A 109 -0.64 3.59 11.39
C VAL A 109 -0.55 4.88 12.15
N VAL A 110 -0.16 5.94 11.47
CA VAL A 110 -0.13 7.29 12.03
C VAL A 110 -0.90 8.24 11.11
N CYS A 111 -1.55 9.23 11.71
CA CYS A 111 -2.08 10.37 11.00
C CYS A 111 -1.14 11.54 11.33
N ALA A 112 -0.34 11.94 10.38
CA ALA A 112 0.71 12.93 10.59
C ALA A 112 0.79 13.89 9.41
N GLU A 113 1.08 15.15 9.71
CA GLU A 113 1.43 16.14 8.70
C GLU A 113 2.81 15.85 8.09
N ASP A 114 3.10 16.40 6.93
CA ASP A 114 4.36 16.15 6.20
C ASP A 114 5.62 16.40 7.05
N SER A 115 5.62 17.41 7.89
CA SER A 115 6.73 17.75 8.80
C SER A 115 6.94 16.68 9.87
N GLU A 116 5.86 16.18 10.45
CA GLU A 116 5.89 15.10 11.45
C GLU A 116 6.34 13.78 10.81
N MET A 117 5.87 13.49 9.60
CA MET A 117 6.29 12.33 8.83
C MET A 117 7.79 12.34 8.53
N GLN A 118 8.39 13.51 8.22
CA GLN A 118 9.83 13.66 8.04
C GLN A 118 10.62 13.38 9.34
N THR A 119 10.05 13.77 10.48
CA THR A 119 10.65 13.51 11.79
C THR A 119 10.60 12.01 12.13
N LEU A 120 9.47 11.36 11.91
CA LEU A 120 9.31 9.92 12.11
C LEU A 120 10.28 9.10 11.23
N LYS A 121 10.42 9.46 9.97
CA LYS A 121 11.39 8.81 9.06
C LYS A 121 12.82 8.84 9.62
N LYS A 122 13.22 9.95 10.22
CA LYS A 122 14.56 10.10 10.79
C LYS A 122 14.74 9.37 12.12
N SER A 123 13.74 9.44 12.99
CA SER A 123 13.82 8.87 14.35
C SER A 123 13.76 7.34 14.35
N GLU A 124 12.97 6.73 13.45
CA GLU A 124 12.75 5.30 13.40
C GLU A 124 13.53 4.58 12.29
N LEU A 125 14.41 5.30 11.58
CA LEU A 125 15.18 4.76 10.44
C LEU A 125 14.31 4.14 9.35
N LEU A 126 13.10 4.69 9.17
CA LEU A 126 12.16 4.22 8.19
C LEU A 126 12.55 4.68 6.78
N GLU A 127 12.48 3.77 5.84
CA GLU A 127 12.87 4.01 4.45
C GLU A 127 11.67 3.88 3.50
N VAL A 128 11.80 4.55 2.37
CA VAL A 128 10.87 4.37 1.25
C VAL A 128 11.24 3.09 0.52
N TYR A 129 10.29 2.15 0.42
CA TYR A 129 10.48 0.95 -0.38
C TYR A 129 10.60 1.30 -1.86
N GLN A 130 11.70 0.87 -2.50
CA GLN A 130 12.00 1.12 -3.92
C GLN A 130 11.91 2.61 -4.34
N PRO A 131 12.76 3.48 -3.81
CA PRO A 131 12.70 4.94 -4.04
C PRO A 131 12.88 5.34 -5.51
N GLN A 132 13.44 4.46 -6.35
CA GLN A 132 13.61 4.70 -7.79
C GLN A 132 12.29 4.92 -8.55
N PHE A 133 11.15 4.47 -8.02
CA PHE A 133 9.86 4.69 -8.64
C PHE A 133 9.32 6.11 -8.49
N LYS A 134 9.89 6.91 -7.58
CA LYS A 134 9.56 8.34 -7.35
C LYS A 134 8.06 8.63 -7.17
N THR A 135 7.32 7.70 -6.56
CA THR A 135 5.86 7.76 -6.42
C THR A 135 5.39 8.45 -5.15
N LYS A 136 6.30 8.89 -4.28
CA LYS A 136 6.00 9.45 -2.95
C LYS A 136 5.03 8.54 -2.16
N PRO A 137 5.45 7.35 -1.75
CA PRO A 137 4.59 6.39 -1.05
C PRO A 137 4.31 6.85 0.38
N HIS A 138 3.11 6.52 0.88
CA HIS A 138 2.71 6.74 2.28
C HIS A 138 3.03 5.53 3.18
N VAL A 139 3.47 4.41 2.62
CA VAL A 139 3.95 3.25 3.39
C VAL A 139 5.47 3.28 3.43
N LEU A 140 6.03 3.19 4.62
CA LEU A 140 7.46 3.14 4.91
C LEU A 140 7.83 1.77 5.48
N THR A 141 9.08 1.38 5.31
CA THR A 141 9.61 0.07 5.76
C THR A 141 10.96 0.22 6.44
#